data_9503377924fcc7d5f71e84aa2311788a
#
_entry.id   9503377924fcc7d5f71e84aa2311788a
#
_cell.length_a   1.000
_cell.length_b   1.000
_cell.length_c   1.000
_cell.angle_alpha   90.00
_cell.angle_beta   90.00
_cell.angle_gamma   90.00
#
_symmetry.space_group_name_H-M   'P 1'
#
loop_
_entity.id
_entity.type
_entity.pdbx_description
1 polymer ?
#
loop_
_entity_poly.entity_id
_entity_poly.type
_entity_poly.pdbx_seq_one_letter_code
_entity_poly.pdbx_strand_id
1 'polypeptide(L)'
;DDNNGIKEFASEYIKYVNSVILGIANSKIDEFVSVILNAREEQSTIYFIGNGGSASTASHFANDISIGTRDYIKPFRAISLCDNQAITTAIANDDSFDDIFSQQLSVLLKNTN
;
A
#
# COMPACT_ATOMS: atom_id res chain seq x y z
N ASP A 1 -21.89 -22.04 -27.08
CA ASP A 1 -21.93 -22.44 -25.67
C ASP A 1 -21.20 -21.43 -24.81
N ASP A 2 -21.95 -20.58 -24.11
CA ASP A 2 -21.48 -19.48 -23.32
C ASP A 2 -20.47 -19.90 -22.21
N ASN A 3 -20.61 -21.15 -21.73
CA ASN A 3 -19.72 -21.70 -20.69
C ASN A 3 -18.29 -21.90 -21.17
N ASN A 4 -18.07 -22.21 -22.44
CA ASN A 4 -16.72 -22.37 -22.98
C ASN A 4 -16.01 -21.02 -23.15
N GLY A 5 -16.76 -19.99 -23.55
CA GLY A 5 -16.22 -18.63 -23.66
C GLY A 5 -15.76 -18.05 -22.33
N ILE A 6 -16.53 -18.29 -21.25
CA ILE A 6 -16.19 -17.83 -19.91
C ILE A 6 -14.94 -18.54 -19.38
N LYS A 7 -14.87 -19.86 -19.55
CA LYS A 7 -13.72 -20.66 -19.13
C LYS A 7 -12.43 -20.25 -19.86
N GLU A 8 -12.56 -20.03 -21.16
CA GLU A 8 -11.45 -19.57 -21.98
C GLU A 8 -10.98 -18.20 -21.57
N PHE A 9 -11.90 -17.27 -21.33
CA PHE A 9 -11.58 -15.93 -20.83
C PHE A 9 -10.85 -16.00 -19.48
N ALA A 10 -11.35 -16.79 -18.54
CA ALA A 10 -10.74 -16.93 -17.22
C ALA A 10 -9.33 -17.50 -17.33
N SER A 11 -9.12 -18.50 -18.17
CA SER A 11 -7.81 -19.11 -18.42
C SER A 11 -6.81 -18.11 -19.01
N GLU A 12 -7.23 -17.35 -20.02
CA GLU A 12 -6.40 -16.33 -20.64
C GLU A 12 -6.07 -15.18 -19.68
N TYR A 13 -7.05 -14.78 -18.86
CA TYR A 13 -6.83 -13.74 -17.84
C TYR A 13 -5.80 -14.18 -16.81
N ILE A 14 -5.89 -15.42 -16.31
CA ILE A 14 -4.92 -15.96 -15.36
C ILE A 14 -3.52 -16.00 -15.97
N LYS A 15 -3.40 -16.41 -17.21
CA LYS A 15 -2.10 -16.40 -17.92
C LYS A 15 -1.54 -15.00 -18.03
N TYR A 16 -2.40 -14.02 -18.35
CA TYR A 16 -1.98 -12.62 -18.44
C TYR A 16 -1.48 -12.09 -17.10
N VAL A 17 -2.24 -12.28 -16.03
CA VAL A 17 -1.86 -11.85 -14.68
C VAL A 17 -0.53 -12.51 -14.27
N ASN A 18 -0.38 -13.80 -14.52
CA ASN A 18 0.84 -14.53 -14.23
C ASN A 18 2.04 -13.96 -14.99
N SER A 19 1.86 -13.61 -16.26
CA SER A 19 2.94 -13.01 -17.06
C SER A 19 3.35 -11.64 -16.52
N VAL A 20 2.39 -10.84 -16.04
CA VAL A 20 2.68 -9.54 -15.43
C VAL A 20 3.49 -9.72 -14.14
N ILE A 21 3.09 -10.66 -13.29
CA ILE A 21 3.79 -10.95 -12.02
C ILE A 21 5.22 -11.45 -12.30
N LEU A 22 5.37 -12.37 -13.25
CA LEU A 22 6.70 -12.91 -13.62
C LEU A 22 7.59 -11.86 -14.28
N GLY A 23 7.00 -10.79 -14.81
CA GLY A 23 7.74 -9.66 -15.40
C GLY A 23 8.32 -8.70 -14.37
N ILE A 24 7.97 -8.84 -13.08
CA ILE A 24 8.53 -7.98 -12.04
C ILE A 24 9.99 -8.37 -11.80
N ALA A 25 10.89 -7.39 -11.95
CA ALA A 25 12.31 -7.64 -11.76
C ALA A 25 12.64 -7.95 -10.30
N ASN A 26 13.36 -9.04 -10.05
CA ASN A 26 13.77 -9.44 -8.70
C ASN A 26 14.57 -8.35 -7.98
N SER A 27 15.38 -7.59 -8.72
CA SER A 27 16.14 -6.47 -8.16
C SER A 27 15.24 -5.38 -7.57
N LYS A 28 14.05 -5.14 -8.15
CA LYS A 28 13.08 -4.17 -7.63
C LYS A 28 12.40 -4.67 -6.37
N ILE A 29 12.13 -5.96 -6.29
CA ILE A 29 11.59 -6.60 -5.08
C ILE A 29 12.61 -6.52 -3.95
N ASP A 30 13.88 -6.84 -4.23
CA ASP A 30 14.96 -6.75 -3.24
C ASP A 30 15.14 -5.32 -2.73
N GLU A 31 15.11 -4.33 -3.62
CA GLU A 31 15.19 -2.93 -3.27
C GLU A 31 14.04 -2.50 -2.35
N PHE A 32 12.82 -2.90 -2.68
CA PHE A 32 11.63 -2.62 -1.87
C PHE A 32 11.76 -3.23 -0.47
N VAL A 33 12.14 -4.49 -0.39
CA VAL A 33 12.31 -5.20 0.89
C VAL A 33 13.40 -4.53 1.72
N SER A 34 14.52 -4.14 1.10
CA SER A 34 15.63 -3.48 1.79
C SER A 34 15.19 -2.14 2.39
N VAL A 35 14.42 -1.34 1.66
CA VAL A 35 13.90 -0.06 2.17
C VAL A 35 12.99 -0.28 3.39
N ILE A 36 12.10 -1.27 3.31
CA ILE A 36 11.17 -1.59 4.41
C ILE A 36 11.94 -2.07 5.65
N LEU A 37 12.92 -2.96 5.47
CA LEU A 37 13.73 -3.47 6.57
C LEU A 37 14.57 -2.38 7.21
N ASN A 38 15.12 -1.47 6.42
CA ASN A 38 15.87 -0.34 6.93
C ASN A 38 14.98 0.61 7.75
N ALA A 39 13.77 0.88 7.27
CA ALA A 39 12.80 1.66 8.01
C ALA A 39 12.49 1.03 9.37
N ARG A 40 12.39 -0.30 9.44
CA ARG A 40 12.21 -1.03 10.70
C ARG A 40 13.41 -0.82 11.63
N GLU A 41 14.62 -1.00 11.13
CA GLU A 41 15.83 -0.84 11.95
C GLU A 41 15.94 0.57 12.54
N GLU A 42 15.60 1.57 11.76
CA GLU A 42 15.63 2.96 12.21
C GLU A 42 14.37 3.38 12.99
N GLN A 43 13.38 2.49 13.11
CA GLN A 43 12.07 2.78 13.71
C GLN A 43 11.38 3.98 13.06
N SER A 44 11.57 4.11 11.77
CA SER A 44 10.86 5.09 10.94
C SER A 44 9.45 4.63 10.66
N THR A 45 8.55 5.57 10.42
CA THR A 45 7.17 5.26 10.07
C THR A 45 7.03 5.00 8.57
N ILE A 46 6.35 3.91 8.23
CA ILE A 46 6.01 3.54 6.86
C ILE A 46 4.55 3.92 6.63
N TYR A 47 4.29 4.78 5.65
CA TYR A 47 2.94 5.21 5.31
C TYR A 47 2.47 4.49 4.05
N PHE A 48 1.32 3.84 4.14
CA PHE A 48 0.67 3.21 2.98
C PHE A 48 -0.47 4.09 2.51
N ILE A 49 -0.53 4.31 1.21
CA ILE A 49 -1.57 5.12 0.58
C ILE A 49 -2.17 4.38 -0.62
N GLY A 50 -3.41 4.70 -0.94
CA GLY A 50 -4.11 4.13 -2.08
C GLY A 50 -5.55 4.61 -2.13
N ASN A 51 -6.18 4.45 -3.26
CA ASN A 51 -7.59 4.81 -3.49
C ASN A 51 -8.40 3.58 -3.85
N GLY A 52 -9.69 3.57 -3.52
CA GLY A 52 -10.59 2.47 -3.86
C GLY A 52 -10.10 1.12 -3.33
N GLY A 53 -9.95 0.14 -4.20
CA GLY A 53 -9.41 -1.17 -3.83
C GLY A 53 -7.99 -1.10 -3.27
N SER A 54 -7.18 -0.17 -3.78
CA SER A 54 -5.82 0.06 -3.26
C SER A 54 -5.83 0.65 -1.85
N ALA A 55 -6.88 1.38 -1.47
CA ALA A 55 -7.04 1.85 -0.09
C ALA A 55 -7.25 0.68 0.87
N SER A 56 -8.08 -0.30 0.48
CA SER A 56 -8.28 -1.52 1.26
C SER A 56 -6.97 -2.31 1.39
N THR A 57 -6.19 -2.42 0.32
CA THR A 57 -4.88 -3.06 0.33
C THR A 57 -3.92 -2.32 1.25
N ALA A 58 -3.88 -0.99 1.19
CA ALA A 58 -3.01 -0.18 2.05
C ALA A 58 -3.33 -0.38 3.53
N SER A 59 -4.61 -0.37 3.89
CA SER A 59 -5.05 -0.57 5.27
C SER A 59 -4.76 -2.00 5.76
N HIS A 60 -5.01 -3.00 4.94
CA HIS A 60 -4.73 -4.39 5.27
C HIS A 60 -3.21 -4.62 5.44
N PHE A 61 -2.42 -4.07 4.53
CA PHE A 61 -0.96 -4.19 4.57
C PHE A 61 -0.38 -3.55 5.82
N ALA A 62 -0.87 -2.35 6.18
CA ALA A 62 -0.45 -1.67 7.40
C ALA A 62 -0.76 -2.51 8.65
N ASN A 63 -1.94 -3.13 8.72
CA ASN A 63 -2.29 -4.04 9.81
C ASN A 63 -1.36 -5.25 9.87
N ASP A 64 -1.17 -5.92 8.74
CA ASP A 64 -0.37 -7.15 8.69
C ASP A 64 1.07 -6.90 9.12
N ILE A 65 1.66 -5.79 8.68
CA ILE A 65 3.04 -5.46 8.99
C ILE A 65 3.18 -4.92 10.42
N SER A 66 2.31 -4.00 10.85
CA SER A 66 2.46 -3.39 12.19
C SER A 66 2.02 -4.33 13.31
N ILE A 67 0.78 -4.74 13.30
CA ILE A 67 0.23 -5.59 14.37
C ILE A 67 0.79 -7.01 14.27
N GLY A 68 1.04 -7.49 13.06
CA GLY A 68 1.68 -8.80 12.85
C GLY A 68 3.07 -8.93 13.46
N THR A 69 3.76 -7.81 13.68
CA THR A 69 5.11 -7.79 14.25
C THR A 69 5.16 -7.17 15.65
N ARG A 70 4.01 -6.97 16.31
CA ARG A 70 3.92 -6.28 17.61
C ARG A 70 4.80 -6.87 18.70
N ASP A 71 5.05 -8.16 18.63
CA ASP A 71 5.84 -8.87 19.65
C ASP A 71 7.34 -8.91 19.32
N TYR A 72 7.75 -8.35 18.21
CA TYR A 72 9.16 -8.26 17.85
C TYR A 72 9.85 -7.16 18.69
N ILE A 73 11.15 -7.30 18.89
CA ILE A 73 11.93 -6.27 19.59
C ILE A 73 11.83 -4.94 18.85
N LYS A 74 11.89 -4.99 17.51
CA LYS A 74 11.66 -3.83 16.65
C LYS A 74 10.49 -4.13 15.73
N PRO A 75 9.26 -3.80 16.12
CA PRO A 75 8.11 -3.95 15.22
C PRO A 75 8.17 -2.92 14.09
N PHE A 76 7.50 -3.22 12.99
CA PHE A 76 7.32 -2.23 11.93
C PHE A 76 6.30 -1.17 12.39
N ARG A 77 6.63 0.08 12.18
CA ARG A 77 5.73 1.21 12.43
C ARG A 77 5.06 1.57 11.11
N ALA A 78 3.93 0.92 10.83
CA ALA A 78 3.21 1.07 9.57
C ALA A 78 1.83 1.66 9.82
N ILE A 79 1.46 2.65 9.05
CA ILE A 79 0.20 3.37 9.15
C ILE A 79 -0.40 3.53 7.76
N SER A 80 -1.71 3.31 7.63
CA SER A 80 -2.44 3.65 6.41
C SER A 80 -3.02 5.06 6.53
N LEU A 81 -2.87 5.87 5.50
CA LEU A 81 -3.50 7.19 5.41
C LEU A 81 -4.89 7.13 4.78
N CYS A 82 -5.43 5.93 4.60
CA CYS A 82 -6.75 5.71 4.00
C CYS A 82 -7.84 5.43 5.04
N ASP A 83 -7.48 5.35 6.32
CA ASP A 83 -8.39 4.87 7.37
C ASP A 83 -9.29 5.95 7.95
N ASN A 84 -8.89 7.22 7.89
CA ASN A 84 -9.68 8.31 8.45
C ASN A 84 -10.55 8.94 7.38
N GLN A 85 -11.81 8.51 7.34
CA GLN A 85 -12.78 8.99 6.36
C GLN A 85 -13.05 10.50 6.50
N ALA A 86 -13.08 11.03 7.71
CA ALA A 86 -13.32 12.45 7.93
C ALA A 86 -12.20 13.32 7.34
N ILE A 87 -10.94 12.93 7.54
CA ILE A 87 -9.80 13.64 6.94
C ILE A 87 -9.86 13.58 5.41
N THR A 88 -10.06 12.39 4.87
CA THR A 88 -10.10 12.16 3.43
C THR A 88 -11.20 12.99 2.77
N THR A 89 -12.41 12.95 3.31
CA THR A 89 -13.54 13.67 2.74
C THR A 89 -13.45 15.18 2.94
N ALA A 90 -12.91 15.63 4.07
CA ALA A 90 -12.71 17.06 4.32
C ALA A 90 -11.71 17.66 3.33
N ILE A 91 -10.57 17.03 3.13
CA ILE A 91 -9.57 17.52 2.17
C ILE A 91 -10.13 17.50 0.74
N ALA A 92 -10.81 16.42 0.35
CA ALA A 92 -11.39 16.32 -0.98
C ALA A 92 -12.45 17.39 -1.23
N ASN A 93 -13.25 17.73 -0.22
CA ASN A 93 -14.31 18.73 -0.34
C ASN A 93 -13.79 20.15 -0.26
N ASP A 94 -12.88 20.42 0.66
CA ASP A 94 -12.43 21.79 0.96
C ASP A 94 -11.30 22.25 0.05
N ASP A 95 -10.45 21.32 -0.38
CA ASP A 95 -9.30 21.62 -1.23
C ASP A 95 -9.38 20.86 -2.55
N SER A 96 -8.81 19.66 -2.61
CA SER A 96 -8.80 18.83 -3.82
C SER A 96 -8.66 17.36 -3.46
N PHE A 97 -9.31 16.51 -4.24
CA PHE A 97 -9.10 15.06 -4.16
C PHE A 97 -7.61 14.69 -4.32
N ASP A 98 -6.89 15.41 -5.18
CA ASP A 98 -5.47 15.14 -5.43
C ASP A 98 -4.58 15.44 -4.22
N ASP A 99 -5.06 16.23 -3.27
CA ASP A 99 -4.31 16.65 -2.09
C ASP A 99 -4.53 15.76 -0.86
N ILE A 100 -5.35 14.71 -0.97
CA ILE A 100 -5.75 13.86 0.17
C ILE A 100 -4.53 13.33 0.94
N PHE A 101 -3.53 12.81 0.25
CA PHE A 101 -2.37 12.23 0.90
C PHE A 101 -1.28 13.26 1.18
N SER A 102 -1.04 14.18 0.27
CA SER A 102 0.01 15.19 0.44
C SER A 102 -0.25 16.07 1.65
N GLN A 103 -1.49 16.45 1.92
CA GLN A 103 -1.82 17.25 3.09
C GLN A 103 -1.66 16.48 4.40
N GLN A 104 -2.04 15.22 4.43
CA GLN A 104 -1.80 14.36 5.61
C GLN A 104 -0.30 14.22 5.88
N LEU A 105 0.48 13.97 4.85
CA LEU A 105 1.93 13.84 4.97
C LEU A 105 2.58 15.14 5.43
N SER A 106 2.09 16.28 4.98
CA SER A 106 2.64 17.58 5.40
C SER A 106 2.55 17.81 6.91
N VAL A 107 1.53 17.23 7.54
CA VAL A 107 1.34 17.31 9.00
C VAL A 107 2.15 16.26 9.73
N LEU A 108 2.25 15.04 9.17
CA LEU A 108 2.80 13.87 9.85
C LEU A 108 4.32 13.74 9.68
N LEU A 109 4.87 14.19 8.56
CA LEU A 109 6.31 14.06 8.32
C LEU A 109 7.07 15.09 9.15
N LYS A 110 8.12 14.61 9.81
CA LYS A 110 9.05 15.49 10.50
C LYS A 110 9.96 16.16 9.48
N ASN A 111 10.22 17.46 9.68
CA ASN A 111 11.25 18.13 8.92
C ASN A 111 12.59 17.53 9.31
N THR A 112 13.12 16.70 8.44
CA THR A 112 14.51 16.24 8.54
C THR A 112 15.36 17.18 7.69
N ASN A 113 15.99 18.12 8.31
CA ASN A 113 17.06 18.86 7.66
C ASN A 113 18.33 18.01 7.64
#